data_bd1fc72243f24530c6cc955bb21d6a81
#
_entry.id   bd1fc72243f24530c6cc955bb21d6a81
#
_cell.length_a   1.000
_cell.length_b   1.000
_cell.length_c   1.000
_cell.angle_alpha   90.00
_cell.angle_beta   90.00
_cell.angle_gamma   90.00
#
_symmetry.space_group_name_H-M   'P 1'
#
loop_
_entity.id
_entity.type
_entity.pdbx_description
1 polymer ?
#
loop_
_entity_poly.entity_id
_entity_poly.type
_entity_poly.pdbx_seq_one_letter_code
_entity_poly.pdbx_strand_id
1 'polypeptide(L)'
;MWNSDCDGTDMATQTASRARDPAMPTWARPYASGEQLGWAQSVMAYADYYCVDGSADDDLAIAERLVMHRGPLVGYASRTGTRRNLDALRAAGWHLLVSAAGVLRTEGMPYALDNGAWTAYQQGRAFDEDAFMRALDKVGEGAEWIVLPDIVAGGLRSLEYSLTWLERLRGFPRQLLVAVQDGMEIDDVRELLSPVVGIFVGGSTQWKEATTGAWGSVARRRNCYLHVGRVNSVRRIRICAAAGANSIDGTSASRFALSLPPLDAASRQVDLFPTAHDSLAAAQLANDGLSLCELVRT
;
A
#
# COMPACT_ATOMS: atom_id res chain seq x y z
N MET A 1 -43.50 -44.72 8.23
CA MET A 1 -43.48 -44.64 6.77
C MET A 1 -42.89 -43.29 6.41
N TRP A 2 -41.73 -43.35 5.79
CA TRP A 2 -40.92 -42.22 5.31
C TRP A 2 -41.57 -41.65 4.07
N ASN A 3 -41.61 -40.33 3.92
CA ASN A 3 -41.46 -39.69 2.61
C ASN A 3 -40.74 -38.37 2.75
N SER A 4 -39.60 -38.36 2.10
CA SER A 4 -38.76 -37.25 1.79
C SER A 4 -39.37 -36.45 0.62
N ASP A 5 -39.39 -35.13 0.73
CA ASP A 5 -39.30 -34.28 -0.46
C ASP A 5 -38.47 -33.04 -0.09
N CYS A 6 -37.26 -33.02 -0.62
CA CYS A 6 -36.37 -31.88 -0.65
C CYS A 6 -36.79 -31.01 -1.82
N ASP A 7 -37.45 -29.89 -1.58
CA ASP A 7 -37.59 -28.83 -2.57
C ASP A 7 -36.44 -27.83 -2.40
N GLY A 8 -35.54 -27.87 -3.37
CA GLY A 8 -34.49 -26.90 -3.53
C GLY A 8 -35.06 -25.60 -4.08
N THR A 9 -35.14 -24.59 -3.22
CA THR A 9 -35.40 -23.22 -3.65
C THR A 9 -34.07 -22.52 -3.90
N ASP A 10 -33.90 -22.30 -5.17
CA ASP A 10 -32.99 -21.42 -5.89
C ASP A 10 -32.75 -20.08 -5.14
N MET A 11 -31.56 -19.89 -4.58
CA MET A 11 -31.09 -18.57 -4.16
C MET A 11 -30.56 -17.81 -5.38
N ALA A 12 -31.49 -17.39 -6.23
CA ALA A 12 -31.18 -16.46 -7.30
C ALA A 12 -30.84 -15.08 -6.71
N THR A 13 -29.59 -14.75 -6.79
CA THR A 13 -28.97 -13.43 -6.87
C THR A 13 -29.94 -12.29 -7.10
N GLN A 14 -30.31 -11.55 -6.04
CA GLN A 14 -30.76 -10.18 -6.15
C GLN A 14 -29.54 -9.25 -6.16
N THR A 15 -28.92 -9.08 -7.31
CA THR A 15 -28.07 -7.93 -7.58
C THR A 15 -28.96 -6.73 -7.81
N ALA A 16 -29.18 -5.93 -6.76
CA ALA A 16 -29.82 -4.64 -6.90
C ALA A 16 -28.92 -3.74 -7.77
N SER A 17 -29.41 -3.45 -8.98
CA SER A 17 -28.87 -2.44 -9.87
C SER A 17 -28.99 -1.07 -9.18
N ARG A 18 -27.93 -0.58 -8.55
CA ARG A 18 -27.84 0.79 -8.09
C ARG A 18 -27.80 1.71 -9.31
N ALA A 19 -28.84 2.52 -9.50
CA ALA A 19 -28.87 3.54 -10.52
C ALA A 19 -27.66 4.46 -10.42
N ARG A 20 -27.04 4.79 -11.54
CA ARG A 20 -25.89 5.68 -11.64
C ARG A 20 -26.31 7.07 -11.17
N ASP A 21 -25.69 7.59 -10.11
CA ASP A 21 -25.82 8.98 -9.69
C ASP A 21 -24.98 9.85 -10.64
N PRO A 22 -25.59 10.74 -11.44
CA PRO A 22 -24.88 11.60 -12.39
C PRO A 22 -23.99 12.66 -11.71
N ALA A 23 -24.17 12.91 -10.41
CA ALA A 23 -23.36 13.85 -9.63
C ALA A 23 -22.04 13.23 -9.11
N MET A 24 -21.88 11.90 -9.21
CA MET A 24 -20.65 11.24 -8.79
C MET A 24 -19.49 11.56 -9.75
N PRO A 25 -18.30 11.92 -9.23
CA PRO A 25 -17.09 12.04 -10.04
C PRO A 25 -16.86 10.75 -10.85
N THR A 26 -16.29 10.87 -12.05
CA THR A 26 -16.07 9.71 -12.94
C THR A 26 -15.28 8.59 -12.28
N TRP A 27 -14.32 8.93 -11.41
CA TRP A 27 -13.50 7.98 -10.66
C TRP A 27 -14.25 7.27 -9.52
N ALA A 28 -15.37 7.86 -9.03
CA ALA A 28 -16.16 7.31 -7.92
C ALA A 28 -17.38 6.47 -8.37
N ARG A 29 -17.62 6.35 -9.68
CA ARG A 29 -18.77 5.61 -10.21
C ARG A 29 -18.60 4.11 -10.02
N PRO A 30 -19.58 3.40 -9.42
CA PRO A 30 -19.52 1.96 -9.31
C PRO A 30 -19.49 1.32 -10.71
N TYR A 31 -18.71 0.26 -10.84
CA TYR A 31 -18.64 -0.53 -12.09
C TYR A 31 -20.04 -1.02 -12.47
N ALA A 32 -20.44 -0.89 -13.74
CA ALA A 32 -21.69 -1.44 -14.20
C ALA A 32 -21.62 -2.97 -14.07
N SER A 33 -22.40 -3.54 -13.16
CA SER A 33 -22.54 -4.96 -12.96
C SER A 33 -22.95 -5.64 -14.26
N GLY A 34 -22.13 -6.49 -14.81
CA GLY A 34 -22.44 -7.29 -16.00
C GLY A 34 -21.25 -7.93 -16.66
N GLU A 35 -20.09 -7.31 -16.59
CA GLU A 35 -18.85 -7.90 -17.09
C GLU A 35 -17.93 -8.22 -15.92
N GLN A 36 -18.06 -9.41 -15.36
CA GLN A 36 -16.99 -10.02 -14.59
C GLN A 36 -15.89 -10.37 -15.60
N LEU A 37 -15.04 -9.38 -15.89
CA LEU A 37 -13.72 -9.67 -16.40
C LEU A 37 -13.08 -10.59 -15.38
N GLY A 38 -12.68 -11.79 -15.81
CA GLY A 38 -11.98 -12.72 -14.94
C GLY A 38 -10.80 -11.99 -14.28
N TRP A 39 -10.50 -12.30 -13.05
CA TRP A 39 -9.43 -11.70 -12.24
C TRP A 39 -8.15 -11.45 -13.07
N ALA A 40 -7.70 -12.45 -13.85
CA ALA A 40 -6.53 -12.36 -14.70
C ALA A 40 -6.64 -11.26 -15.80
N GLN A 41 -7.82 -11.05 -16.39
CA GLN A 41 -8.04 -10.02 -17.40
C GLN A 41 -8.04 -8.62 -16.80
N SER A 42 -8.55 -8.45 -15.58
CA SER A 42 -8.51 -7.17 -14.87
C SER A 42 -7.08 -6.79 -14.48
N VAL A 43 -6.27 -7.77 -14.05
CA VAL A 43 -4.85 -7.58 -13.72
C VAL A 43 -4.04 -7.20 -14.96
N MET A 44 -4.23 -7.90 -16.09
CA MET A 44 -3.50 -7.62 -17.33
C MET A 44 -3.89 -6.26 -17.93
N ALA A 45 -5.17 -5.91 -17.95
CA ALA A 45 -5.62 -4.60 -18.45
C ALA A 45 -5.07 -3.44 -17.60
N TYR A 46 -4.84 -3.67 -16.31
CA TYR A 46 -4.25 -2.67 -15.41
C TYR A 46 -2.74 -2.54 -15.63
N ALA A 47 -2.04 -3.65 -15.82
CA ALA A 47 -0.61 -3.68 -16.13
C ALA A 47 -0.31 -2.96 -17.46
N ASP A 48 -1.11 -3.21 -18.51
CA ASP A 48 -0.96 -2.56 -19.81
C ASP A 48 -1.20 -1.04 -19.77
N TYR A 49 -2.07 -0.57 -18.89
CA TYR A 49 -2.36 0.87 -18.75
C TYR A 49 -1.26 1.67 -18.05
N TYR A 50 -0.53 1.04 -17.13
CA TYR A 50 0.51 1.69 -16.32
C TYR A 50 1.94 1.24 -16.65
N CYS A 51 2.13 0.26 -17.53
CA CYS A 51 3.44 -0.07 -18.06
C CYS A 51 3.90 1.04 -19.01
N VAL A 52 4.92 1.77 -18.61
CA VAL A 52 5.62 2.70 -19.49
C VAL A 52 6.38 1.89 -20.52
N ASP A 53 6.17 2.17 -21.80
CA ASP A 53 6.95 1.58 -22.90
C ASP A 53 8.44 1.89 -22.66
N GLY A 54 9.21 0.85 -22.30
CA GLY A 54 10.63 1.00 -21.99
C GLY A 54 11.46 1.34 -23.21
N SER A 55 11.91 2.58 -23.32
CA SER A 55 13.03 2.92 -24.19
C SER A 55 14.35 2.78 -23.43
N ALA A 56 15.45 2.51 -24.14
CA ALA A 56 16.79 2.30 -23.53
C ALA A 56 17.28 3.52 -22.72
N ASP A 57 16.75 4.71 -22.95
CA ASP A 57 17.04 5.93 -22.16
C ASP A 57 16.37 5.89 -20.78
N ASP A 58 15.32 5.08 -20.60
CA ASP A 58 14.64 4.90 -19.32
C ASP A 58 15.47 4.00 -18.36
N ASP A 59 16.30 3.09 -18.87
CA ASP A 59 17.09 2.17 -18.03
C ASP A 59 18.13 2.91 -17.18
N LEU A 60 18.74 3.96 -17.72
CA LEU A 60 19.68 4.79 -16.97
C LEU A 60 18.95 5.65 -15.91
N ALA A 61 17.81 6.21 -16.28
CA ALA A 61 16.93 6.97 -15.36
C ALA A 61 16.34 6.07 -14.26
N ILE A 62 16.04 4.80 -14.58
CA ILE A 62 15.61 3.79 -13.61
C ILE A 62 16.77 3.42 -12.68
N ALA A 63 17.96 3.20 -13.22
CA ALA A 63 19.16 2.92 -12.42
C ALA A 63 19.51 4.09 -11.49
N GLU A 64 19.47 5.33 -11.98
CA GLU A 64 19.68 6.53 -11.18
C GLU A 64 18.60 6.69 -10.11
N ARG A 65 17.33 6.42 -10.41
CA ARG A 65 16.23 6.41 -9.43
C ARG A 65 16.39 5.29 -8.40
N LEU A 66 16.82 4.10 -8.77
CA LEU A 66 17.12 2.99 -7.85
C LEU A 66 18.26 3.35 -6.89
N VAL A 67 19.25 4.15 -7.35
CA VAL A 67 20.32 4.69 -6.51
C VAL A 67 19.81 5.87 -5.66
N MET A 68 18.91 6.71 -6.19
CA MET A 68 18.39 7.90 -5.52
C MET A 68 17.33 7.61 -4.45
N HIS A 69 16.70 6.43 -4.44
CA HIS A 69 15.66 6.08 -3.45
C HIS A 69 16.22 5.64 -2.09
N ARG A 70 17.49 5.87 -1.80
CA ARG A 70 18.10 5.75 -0.47
C ARG A 70 17.94 7.04 0.37
N GLY A 71 16.82 7.73 0.21
CA GLY A 71 16.43 8.80 1.12
C GLY A 71 16.12 8.25 2.51
N PRO A 72 16.12 9.09 3.54
CA PRO A 72 15.73 8.66 4.88
C PRO A 72 14.31 8.09 4.84
N LEU A 73 14.09 7.02 5.59
CA LEU A 73 12.79 6.36 5.73
C LEU A 73 11.76 7.33 6.32
N VAL A 74 10.69 7.63 5.60
CA VAL A 74 9.66 8.57 6.04
C VAL A 74 8.77 7.92 7.10
N GLY A 75 8.68 8.55 8.27
CA GLY A 75 7.79 8.10 9.35
C GLY A 75 6.42 8.75 9.25
N TYR A 76 5.36 7.94 9.26
CA TYR A 76 3.98 8.40 9.41
C TYR A 76 3.48 8.07 10.81
N ALA A 77 2.75 9.00 11.41
CA ALA A 77 2.17 8.82 12.73
C ALA A 77 0.68 9.12 12.70
N SER A 78 -0.11 8.33 13.44
CA SER A 78 -1.51 8.66 13.65
C SER A 78 -1.64 10.03 14.31
N ARG A 79 -2.66 10.79 13.91
CA ARG A 79 -2.95 12.08 14.50
C ARG A 79 -3.08 11.97 16.02
N THR A 80 -2.42 12.87 16.73
CA THR A 80 -2.55 13.02 18.19
C THR A 80 -3.38 14.26 18.54
N GLY A 81 -4.11 14.20 19.63
CA GLY A 81 -4.92 15.34 20.11
C GLY A 81 -4.12 16.42 20.86
N THR A 82 -2.87 16.13 21.22
CA THR A 82 -2.02 17.07 21.97
C THR A 82 -1.15 17.90 21.04
N ARG A 83 -1.24 19.24 21.16
CA ARG A 83 -0.43 20.17 20.40
C ARG A 83 1.07 19.88 20.54
N ARG A 84 1.51 19.61 21.77
CA ARG A 84 2.92 19.26 22.06
C ARG A 84 3.42 18.09 21.21
N ASN A 85 2.64 17.03 21.09
CA ASN A 85 3.04 15.86 20.30
C ASN A 85 2.99 16.16 18.80
N LEU A 86 2.02 16.94 18.33
CA LEU A 86 1.97 17.38 16.92
C LEU A 86 3.18 18.25 16.57
N ASP A 87 3.55 19.17 17.44
CA ASP A 87 4.73 20.03 17.24
C ASP A 87 6.02 19.21 17.26
N ALA A 88 6.12 18.19 18.11
CA ALA A 88 7.25 17.28 18.12
C ALA A 88 7.36 16.44 16.83
N LEU A 89 6.25 15.89 16.33
CA LEU A 89 6.20 15.17 15.05
C LEU A 89 6.62 16.08 13.88
N ARG A 90 6.10 17.30 13.85
CA ARG A 90 6.45 18.31 12.83
C ARG A 90 7.94 18.67 12.88
N ALA A 91 8.49 18.90 14.07
CA ALA A 91 9.91 19.21 14.25
C ALA A 91 10.82 18.05 13.83
N ALA A 92 10.36 16.81 14.02
CA ALA A 92 11.05 15.60 13.59
C ALA A 92 10.84 15.30 12.08
N GLY A 93 10.04 16.08 11.35
CA GLY A 93 9.75 15.83 9.93
C GLY A 93 8.91 14.58 9.68
N TRP A 94 8.17 14.11 10.68
CA TRP A 94 7.20 13.03 10.51
C TRP A 94 5.94 13.54 9.85
N HIS A 95 5.31 12.68 9.05
CA HIS A 95 4.05 12.95 8.36
C HIS A 95 2.87 12.36 9.14
N LEU A 96 1.65 12.71 8.76
CA LEU A 96 0.46 12.15 9.38
C LEU A 96 -0.13 11.00 8.56
N LEU A 97 -0.54 9.94 9.25
CA LEU A 97 -1.44 8.95 8.69
C LEU A 97 -2.87 9.31 9.09
N VAL A 98 -3.63 9.88 8.17
CA VAL A 98 -5.03 10.27 8.36
C VAL A 98 -5.91 9.07 8.03
N SER A 99 -6.71 8.60 8.98
CA SER A 99 -7.59 7.46 8.75
C SER A 99 -8.99 7.88 8.36
N ALA A 100 -9.58 7.23 7.35
CA ALA A 100 -10.96 7.45 6.92
C ALA A 100 -11.99 7.19 8.03
N ALA A 101 -11.67 6.28 8.97
CA ALA A 101 -12.49 6.01 10.15
C ALA A 101 -12.30 7.04 11.29
N GLY A 102 -11.47 8.07 11.09
CA GLY A 102 -11.08 9.03 12.12
C GLY A 102 -11.42 10.47 11.81
N VAL A 103 -10.70 11.37 12.45
CA VAL A 103 -10.84 12.82 12.22
C VAL A 103 -10.02 13.22 11.00
N LEU A 104 -10.69 13.70 9.95
CA LEU A 104 -10.08 14.12 8.69
C LEU A 104 -9.46 15.52 8.82
N ARG A 105 -8.35 15.63 9.57
CA ARG A 105 -7.55 16.84 9.76
C ARG A 105 -6.09 16.54 9.50
N THR A 106 -5.45 17.35 8.68
CA THR A 106 -4.04 17.21 8.30
C THR A 106 -3.10 18.05 9.16
N GLU A 107 -3.65 18.94 9.98
CA GLU A 107 -2.90 19.86 10.84
C GLU A 107 -1.85 20.71 10.08
N GLY A 108 -2.01 20.87 8.77
CA GLY A 108 -1.05 21.54 7.88
C GLY A 108 0.28 20.77 7.70
N MET A 109 0.30 19.46 7.97
CA MET A 109 1.45 18.59 7.76
C MET A 109 1.27 17.76 6.48
N PRO A 110 2.37 17.29 5.84
CA PRO A 110 2.28 16.23 4.84
C PRO A 110 1.57 15.00 5.43
N TYR A 111 0.79 14.31 4.61
CA TYR A 111 -0.02 13.19 5.10
C TYR A 111 -0.32 12.17 4.02
N ALA A 112 -0.65 10.97 4.47
CA ALA A 112 -1.23 9.91 3.67
C ALA A 112 -2.62 9.53 4.19
N LEU A 113 -3.44 8.89 3.35
CA LEU A 113 -4.79 8.47 3.70
C LEU A 113 -4.86 6.94 3.90
N ASP A 114 -5.12 6.55 5.15
CA ASP A 114 -5.44 5.18 5.52
C ASP A 114 -6.95 4.92 5.33
N ASN A 115 -7.28 3.73 4.82
CA ASN A 115 -8.65 3.35 4.49
C ASN A 115 -9.58 3.18 5.72
N GLY A 116 -9.02 2.96 6.91
CA GLY A 116 -9.76 2.76 8.16
C GLY A 116 -10.21 1.32 8.43
N ALA A 117 -9.87 0.36 7.56
CA ALA A 117 -10.28 -1.05 7.71
C ALA A 117 -9.78 -1.66 9.03
N TRP A 118 -8.55 -1.36 9.44
CA TRP A 118 -8.02 -1.83 10.73
C TRP A 118 -8.85 -1.37 11.92
N THR A 119 -9.29 -0.11 11.93
CA THR A 119 -10.15 0.44 13.00
C THR A 119 -11.51 -0.24 13.04
N ALA A 120 -12.14 -0.45 11.88
CA ALA A 120 -13.40 -1.18 11.77
C ALA A 120 -13.26 -2.63 12.28
N TYR A 121 -12.21 -3.32 11.87
CA TYR A 121 -11.89 -4.69 12.30
C TYR A 121 -11.72 -4.80 13.83
N GLN A 122 -10.93 -3.91 14.44
CA GLN A 122 -10.74 -3.88 15.89
C GLN A 122 -12.03 -3.64 16.67
N GLN A 123 -12.99 -2.95 16.07
CA GLN A 123 -14.28 -2.64 16.66
C GLN A 123 -15.36 -3.68 16.32
N GLY A 124 -15.00 -4.76 15.60
CA GLY A 124 -15.94 -5.79 15.15
C GLY A 124 -17.01 -5.26 14.20
N ARG A 125 -16.71 -4.20 13.46
CA ARG A 125 -17.61 -3.56 12.50
C ARG A 125 -17.21 -3.87 11.06
N ALA A 126 -18.19 -3.82 10.16
CA ALA A 126 -17.92 -3.86 8.73
C ALA A 126 -17.14 -2.62 8.29
N PHE A 127 -16.42 -2.73 7.18
CA PHE A 127 -15.77 -1.60 6.54
C PHE A 127 -16.81 -0.56 6.10
N ASP A 128 -16.56 0.71 6.39
CA ASP A 128 -17.43 1.83 6.06
C ASP A 128 -16.98 2.48 4.74
N GLU A 129 -17.54 2.00 3.62
CA GLU A 129 -17.25 2.54 2.28
C GLU A 129 -17.62 4.01 2.15
N ASP A 130 -18.73 4.44 2.76
CA ASP A 130 -19.17 5.83 2.70
C ASP A 130 -18.20 6.75 3.47
N ALA A 131 -17.66 6.29 4.60
CA ALA A 131 -16.63 7.05 5.31
C ALA A 131 -15.35 7.18 4.48
N PHE A 132 -14.94 6.11 3.78
CA PHE A 132 -13.79 6.15 2.91
C PHE A 132 -14.00 7.11 1.73
N MET A 133 -15.18 7.07 1.07
CA MET A 133 -15.52 7.99 -0.01
C MET A 133 -15.52 9.44 0.46
N ARG A 134 -16.13 9.73 1.62
CA ARG A 134 -16.06 11.09 2.22
C ARG A 134 -14.63 11.54 2.52
N ALA A 135 -13.76 10.61 2.92
CA ALA A 135 -12.36 10.92 3.17
C ALA A 135 -11.59 11.24 1.88
N LEU A 136 -11.84 10.48 0.81
CA LEU A 136 -11.31 10.75 -0.52
C LEU A 136 -11.70 12.13 -1.02
N ASP A 137 -12.99 12.47 -0.94
CA ASP A 137 -13.50 13.77 -1.37
C ASP A 137 -12.89 14.94 -0.59
N LYS A 138 -12.65 14.74 0.70
CA LYS A 138 -12.19 15.82 1.58
C LYS A 138 -10.68 16.00 1.59
N VAL A 139 -9.92 14.92 1.57
CA VAL A 139 -8.47 14.94 1.78
C VAL A 139 -7.68 14.07 0.80
N GLY A 140 -8.35 13.35 -0.11
CA GLY A 140 -7.68 12.40 -1.01
C GLY A 140 -6.68 13.08 -1.95
N GLU A 141 -7.05 14.20 -2.59
CA GLU A 141 -6.18 14.88 -3.55
C GLU A 141 -4.90 15.46 -2.93
N GLY A 142 -4.91 15.80 -1.65
CA GLY A 142 -3.73 16.31 -0.95
C GLY A 142 -2.88 15.22 -0.31
N ALA A 143 -3.31 13.96 -0.32
CA ALA A 143 -2.56 12.85 0.26
C ALA A 143 -1.35 12.49 -0.60
N GLU A 144 -0.24 12.11 0.03
CA GLU A 144 0.95 11.63 -0.67
C GLU A 144 0.70 10.27 -1.32
N TRP A 145 -0.04 9.42 -0.63
CA TRP A 145 -0.54 8.14 -1.11
C TRP A 145 -1.81 7.72 -0.34
N ILE A 146 -2.54 6.76 -0.89
CA ILE A 146 -3.80 6.27 -0.35
C ILE A 146 -3.76 4.75 -0.28
N VAL A 147 -4.10 4.16 0.87
CA VAL A 147 -4.30 2.70 0.97
C VAL A 147 -5.67 2.35 0.41
N LEU A 148 -5.70 1.44 -0.55
CA LEU A 148 -6.96 0.88 -1.06
C LEU A 148 -7.70 0.13 0.05
N PRO A 149 -9.04 0.16 0.06
CA PRO A 149 -9.82 -0.68 0.96
C PRO A 149 -9.42 -2.15 0.90
N ASP A 150 -9.26 -2.75 2.08
CA ASP A 150 -8.84 -4.12 2.25
C ASP A 150 -9.69 -4.86 3.29
N ILE A 151 -9.61 -6.18 3.32
CA ILE A 151 -10.23 -7.03 4.34
C ILE A 151 -9.11 -7.51 5.27
N VAL A 152 -9.08 -6.98 6.48
CA VAL A 152 -8.08 -7.36 7.49
C VAL A 152 -8.10 -8.87 7.75
N ALA A 153 -6.94 -9.51 7.68
CA ALA A 153 -6.77 -10.97 7.77
C ALA A 153 -7.56 -11.75 6.69
N GLY A 154 -7.87 -11.11 5.55
CA GLY A 154 -8.64 -11.72 4.45
C GLY A 154 -7.81 -12.51 3.44
N GLY A 155 -6.47 -12.41 3.47
CA GLY A 155 -5.61 -13.06 2.49
C GLY A 155 -5.98 -12.67 1.06
N LEU A 156 -6.06 -13.62 0.13
CA LEU A 156 -6.41 -13.36 -1.28
C LEU A 156 -7.78 -12.70 -1.47
N ARG A 157 -8.76 -12.96 -0.60
CA ARG A 157 -10.06 -12.26 -0.67
C ARG A 157 -9.92 -10.76 -0.42
N SER A 158 -8.94 -10.36 0.38
CA SER A 158 -8.61 -8.95 0.57
C SER A 158 -8.04 -8.33 -0.72
N LEU A 159 -7.20 -9.07 -1.44
CA LEU A 159 -6.68 -8.63 -2.72
C LEU A 159 -7.81 -8.46 -3.74
N GLU A 160 -8.69 -9.45 -3.89
CA GLU A 160 -9.85 -9.37 -4.77
C GLU A 160 -10.71 -8.12 -4.48
N TYR A 161 -10.94 -7.83 -3.21
CA TYR A 161 -11.67 -6.63 -2.80
C TYR A 161 -10.91 -5.34 -3.15
N SER A 162 -9.60 -5.29 -2.88
CA SER A 162 -8.76 -4.13 -3.23
C SER A 162 -8.73 -3.87 -4.75
N LEU A 163 -8.78 -4.92 -5.58
CA LEU A 163 -8.84 -4.78 -7.03
C LEU A 163 -10.11 -4.07 -7.51
N THR A 164 -11.26 -4.31 -6.87
CA THR A 164 -12.49 -3.58 -7.20
C THR A 164 -12.35 -2.08 -6.93
N TRP A 165 -11.61 -1.71 -5.89
CA TRP A 165 -11.33 -0.31 -5.56
C TRP A 165 -10.27 0.30 -6.46
N LEU A 166 -9.27 -0.46 -6.85
CA LEU A 166 -8.26 -0.02 -7.80
C LEU A 166 -8.91 0.39 -9.12
N GLU A 167 -9.88 -0.40 -9.59
CA GLU A 167 -10.66 -0.07 -10.79
C GLU A 167 -11.55 1.17 -10.58
N ARG A 168 -12.23 1.27 -9.45
CA ARG A 168 -13.07 2.43 -9.11
C ARG A 168 -12.28 3.74 -9.02
N LEU A 169 -11.01 3.67 -8.61
CA LEU A 169 -10.12 4.81 -8.45
C LEU A 169 -9.16 4.98 -9.63
N ARG A 170 -9.41 4.30 -10.76
CA ARG A 170 -8.60 4.43 -11.97
C ARG A 170 -8.53 5.91 -12.38
N GLY A 171 -7.30 6.42 -12.57
CA GLY A 171 -7.06 7.81 -12.92
C GLY A 171 -7.15 8.79 -11.73
N PHE A 172 -7.30 8.31 -10.50
CA PHE A 172 -7.17 9.16 -9.34
C PHE A 172 -5.75 9.75 -9.26
N PRO A 173 -5.59 11.08 -9.06
CA PRO A 173 -4.29 11.75 -9.26
C PRO A 173 -3.31 11.55 -8.09
N ARG A 174 -3.33 10.40 -7.44
CA ARG A 174 -2.43 10.04 -6.32
C ARG A 174 -2.01 8.60 -6.40
N GLN A 175 -0.88 8.29 -5.78
CA GLN A 175 -0.37 6.94 -5.65
C GLN A 175 -1.32 6.09 -4.79
N LEU A 176 -1.68 4.92 -5.29
CA LEU A 176 -2.53 3.96 -4.61
C LEU A 176 -1.68 2.81 -4.07
N LEU A 177 -1.93 2.37 -2.85
CA LEU A 177 -1.21 1.26 -2.25
C LEU A 177 -2.15 0.07 -2.04
N VAL A 178 -1.77 -1.09 -2.58
CA VAL A 178 -2.44 -2.37 -2.33
C VAL A 178 -1.93 -2.93 -1.01
N ALA A 179 -2.83 -3.29 -0.10
CA ALA A 179 -2.48 -3.93 1.16
C ALA A 179 -2.15 -5.41 0.94
N VAL A 180 -0.91 -5.80 1.25
CA VAL A 180 -0.47 -7.20 1.27
C VAL A 180 -0.40 -7.69 2.72
N GLN A 181 -0.77 -8.96 2.95
CA GLN A 181 -0.92 -9.52 4.28
C GLN A 181 -0.70 -11.04 4.28
N ASP A 182 -0.77 -11.66 5.46
CA ASP A 182 -0.58 -13.10 5.64
C ASP A 182 -1.38 -13.91 4.61
N GLY A 183 -0.72 -14.89 4.00
CA GLY A 183 -1.29 -15.75 2.96
C GLY A 183 -1.20 -15.19 1.54
N MET A 184 -0.63 -14.00 1.33
CA MET A 184 -0.33 -13.48 0.01
C MET A 184 1.13 -13.70 -0.35
N GLU A 185 1.37 -13.95 -1.63
CA GLU A 185 2.69 -14.10 -2.25
C GLU A 185 2.97 -12.95 -3.22
N ILE A 186 4.23 -12.79 -3.59
CA ILE A 186 4.65 -11.71 -4.51
C ILE A 186 3.94 -11.84 -5.86
N ASP A 187 3.80 -13.06 -6.36
CA ASP A 187 3.20 -13.34 -7.66
C ASP A 187 1.72 -12.95 -7.74
N ASP A 188 1.02 -12.92 -6.60
CA ASP A 188 -0.38 -12.49 -6.54
C ASP A 188 -0.57 -11.01 -6.93
N VAL A 189 0.44 -10.18 -6.72
CA VAL A 189 0.35 -8.72 -6.91
C VAL A 189 1.37 -8.15 -7.89
N ARG A 190 2.38 -8.93 -8.31
CA ARG A 190 3.51 -8.46 -9.10
C ARG A 190 3.10 -7.63 -10.31
N GLU A 191 2.10 -8.09 -11.06
CA GLU A 191 1.68 -7.44 -12.30
C GLU A 191 0.83 -6.17 -12.08
N LEU A 192 0.37 -5.93 -10.84
CA LEU A 192 -0.32 -4.69 -10.46
C LEU A 192 0.65 -3.56 -10.15
N LEU A 193 1.89 -3.91 -9.78
CA LEU A 193 2.84 -2.96 -9.22
C LEU A 193 3.46 -2.09 -10.32
N SER A 194 3.44 -0.79 -10.08
CA SER A 194 3.92 0.25 -10.99
C SER A 194 4.27 1.52 -10.20
N PRO A 195 4.85 2.54 -10.82
CA PRO A 195 5.11 3.82 -10.13
C PRO A 195 3.87 4.48 -9.51
N VAL A 196 2.66 4.12 -9.95
CA VAL A 196 1.39 4.67 -9.43
C VAL A 196 0.64 3.69 -8.52
N VAL A 197 0.99 2.40 -8.55
CA VAL A 197 0.42 1.36 -7.68
C VAL A 197 1.53 0.74 -6.85
N GLY A 198 1.58 1.08 -5.58
CA GLY A 198 2.58 0.60 -4.62
C GLY A 198 2.04 -0.46 -3.67
N ILE A 199 2.86 -0.81 -2.70
CA ILE A 199 2.63 -1.86 -1.71
C ILE A 199 2.45 -1.24 -0.33
N PHE A 200 1.41 -1.65 0.40
CA PHE A 200 1.27 -1.45 1.84
C PHE A 200 1.43 -2.80 2.55
N VAL A 201 2.56 -3.03 3.22
CA VAL A 201 2.79 -4.28 3.97
C VAL A 201 2.03 -4.23 5.28
N GLY A 202 0.87 -4.88 5.29
CA GLY A 202 0.00 -5.10 6.45
C GLY A 202 0.33 -6.42 7.16
N GLY A 203 -0.71 -7.16 7.56
CA GLY A 203 -0.59 -8.50 8.13
C GLY A 203 -0.04 -8.57 9.56
N SER A 204 0.25 -9.79 10.01
CA SER A 204 0.80 -10.04 11.34
C SER A 204 2.25 -9.55 11.47
N THR A 205 2.67 -9.27 12.69
CA THR A 205 4.04 -8.80 12.95
C THR A 205 5.09 -9.81 12.47
N GLN A 206 4.87 -11.10 12.76
CA GLN A 206 5.81 -12.16 12.41
C GLN A 206 5.95 -12.31 10.89
N TRP A 207 4.82 -12.30 10.17
CA TRP A 207 4.80 -12.39 8.72
C TRP A 207 5.52 -11.19 8.08
N LYS A 208 5.26 -9.97 8.55
CA LYS A 208 5.95 -8.76 8.07
C LYS A 208 7.46 -8.85 8.25
N GLU A 209 7.93 -9.21 9.46
CA GLU A 209 9.36 -9.32 9.71
C GLU A 209 10.05 -10.36 8.81
N ALA A 210 9.35 -11.44 8.46
CA ALA A 210 9.85 -12.49 7.58
C ALA A 210 9.84 -12.11 6.09
N THR A 211 8.87 -11.29 5.64
CA THR A 211 8.60 -11.09 4.22
C THR A 211 8.97 -9.68 3.70
N THR A 212 9.18 -8.69 4.58
CA THR A 212 9.45 -7.30 4.16
C THR A 212 10.65 -7.19 3.20
N GLY A 213 11.70 -7.99 3.36
CA GLY A 213 12.85 -8.02 2.45
C GLY A 213 12.47 -8.43 1.02
N ALA A 214 11.61 -9.44 0.88
CA ALA A 214 11.11 -9.90 -0.41
C ALA A 214 10.20 -8.85 -1.07
N TRP A 215 9.30 -8.21 -0.29
CA TRP A 215 8.48 -7.08 -0.75
C TRP A 215 9.34 -5.90 -1.19
N GLY A 216 10.43 -5.60 -0.47
CA GLY A 216 11.39 -4.57 -0.86
C GLY A 216 12.06 -4.87 -2.20
N SER A 217 12.41 -6.13 -2.43
CA SER A 217 13.02 -6.55 -3.69
C SER A 217 12.09 -6.40 -4.89
N VAL A 218 10.81 -6.78 -4.76
CA VAL A 218 9.85 -6.59 -5.86
C VAL A 218 9.50 -5.11 -6.05
N ALA A 219 9.40 -4.33 -4.98
CA ALA A 219 9.12 -2.90 -5.08
C ALA A 219 10.21 -2.16 -5.88
N ARG A 220 11.49 -2.51 -5.64
CA ARG A 220 12.60 -1.97 -6.43
C ARG A 220 12.51 -2.35 -7.91
N ARG A 221 12.29 -3.64 -8.21
CA ARG A 221 12.17 -4.12 -9.60
C ARG A 221 11.02 -3.49 -10.36
N ARG A 222 9.90 -3.22 -9.68
CA ARG A 222 8.71 -2.60 -10.28
C ARG A 222 8.70 -1.06 -10.15
N ASN A 223 9.76 -0.46 -9.60
CA ASN A 223 9.86 0.97 -9.33
C ASN A 223 8.61 1.51 -8.62
N CYS A 224 8.07 0.75 -7.66
CA CYS A 224 6.87 1.12 -6.94
C CYS A 224 7.16 1.48 -5.47
N TYR A 225 6.25 2.25 -4.88
CA TYR A 225 6.33 2.68 -3.49
C TYR A 225 6.11 1.51 -2.53
N LEU A 226 6.94 1.41 -1.49
CA LEU A 226 6.81 0.44 -0.44
C LEU A 226 6.60 1.13 0.91
N HIS A 227 5.43 0.92 1.49
CA HIS A 227 5.10 1.30 2.85
C HIS A 227 4.96 0.07 3.75
N VAL A 228 5.48 0.14 4.98
CA VAL A 228 5.32 -0.94 5.97
C VAL A 228 4.53 -0.43 7.17
N GLY A 229 3.35 -1.01 7.39
CA GLY A 229 2.42 -0.59 8.43
C GLY A 229 2.76 -1.09 9.83
N ARG A 230 2.40 -0.31 10.86
CA ARG A 230 2.49 -0.65 12.29
C ARG A 230 3.90 -1.01 12.78
N VAL A 231 4.87 -0.18 12.40
CA VAL A 231 6.29 -0.31 12.79
C VAL A 231 6.54 0.52 14.04
N ASN A 232 6.63 -0.11 15.22
CA ASN A 232 6.65 0.54 16.51
C ASN A 232 7.94 0.31 17.32
N SER A 233 9.03 -0.15 16.69
CA SER A 233 10.29 -0.39 17.35
C SER A 233 11.49 -0.10 16.45
N VAL A 234 12.61 0.30 17.06
CA VAL A 234 13.89 0.54 16.36
C VAL A 234 14.32 -0.67 15.54
N ARG A 235 14.19 -1.90 16.08
CA ARG A 235 14.54 -3.13 15.36
C ARG A 235 13.75 -3.26 14.06
N ARG A 236 12.43 -3.01 14.10
CA ARG A 236 11.58 -3.11 12.90
C ARG A 236 11.87 -2.00 11.89
N ILE A 237 12.16 -0.79 12.36
CA ILE A 237 12.60 0.31 11.49
C ILE A 237 13.84 -0.10 10.69
N ARG A 238 14.82 -0.71 11.34
CA ARG A 238 16.03 -1.21 10.67
C ARG A 238 15.73 -2.30 9.63
N ILE A 239 14.79 -3.22 9.91
CA ILE A 239 14.34 -4.22 8.93
C ILE A 239 13.74 -3.52 7.71
N CYS A 240 12.88 -2.52 7.91
CA CYS A 240 12.25 -1.77 6.82
C CYS A 240 13.28 -0.97 6.01
N ALA A 241 14.23 -0.32 6.67
CA ALA A 241 15.31 0.41 6.02
C ALA A 241 16.18 -0.52 5.17
N ALA A 242 16.60 -1.68 5.72
CA ALA A 242 17.36 -2.68 4.99
C ALA A 242 16.61 -3.26 3.78
N ALA A 243 15.28 -3.37 3.86
CA ALA A 243 14.44 -3.78 2.75
C ALA A 243 14.26 -2.69 1.68
N GLY A 244 14.71 -1.45 1.94
CA GLY A 244 14.52 -0.32 1.04
C GLY A 244 13.09 0.21 1.03
N ALA A 245 12.36 0.12 2.14
CA ALA A 245 11.04 0.74 2.28
C ALA A 245 11.15 2.26 2.15
N ASN A 246 10.17 2.88 1.48
CA ASN A 246 10.08 4.33 1.37
C ASN A 246 9.54 4.95 2.66
N SER A 247 8.63 4.25 3.32
CA SER A 247 8.01 4.77 4.54
C SER A 247 7.48 3.69 5.48
N ILE A 248 7.22 4.12 6.70
CA ILE A 248 6.62 3.31 7.76
C ILE A 248 5.54 4.08 8.47
N ASP A 249 4.62 3.40 9.13
CA ASP A 249 3.77 4.03 10.13
C ASP A 249 3.90 3.36 11.50
N GLY A 250 3.52 4.11 12.53
CA GLY A 250 3.45 3.58 13.87
C GLY A 250 2.76 4.53 14.85
N THR A 251 1.99 3.95 15.78
CA THR A 251 1.27 4.71 16.80
C THR A 251 2.16 5.10 17.99
N SER A 252 3.31 4.43 18.18
CA SER A 252 4.19 4.69 19.32
C SER A 252 4.79 6.09 19.29
N ALA A 253 5.10 6.61 18.09
CA ALA A 253 5.64 7.97 17.91
C ALA A 253 4.65 9.06 18.38
N SER A 254 3.35 8.85 18.23
CA SER A 254 2.32 9.81 18.63
C SER A 254 1.74 9.57 20.03
N ARG A 255 1.78 8.33 20.53
CA ARG A 255 1.22 7.97 21.86
C ARG A 255 2.17 8.27 23.01
N PHE A 256 3.46 8.08 22.82
CA PHE A 256 4.46 8.19 23.88
C PHE A 256 5.57 9.16 23.47
N ALA A 257 5.62 10.33 24.11
CA ALA A 257 6.60 11.37 23.80
C ALA A 257 8.06 10.88 23.86
N LEU A 258 8.36 9.90 24.72
CA LEU A 258 9.68 9.30 24.86
C LEU A 258 10.04 8.33 23.71
N SER A 259 9.05 7.88 22.94
CA SER A 259 9.28 6.93 21.83
C SER A 259 9.71 7.62 20.54
N LEU A 260 9.32 8.87 20.33
CA LEU A 260 9.63 9.57 19.08
C LEU A 260 11.15 9.72 18.82
N PRO A 261 11.98 10.21 19.77
CA PRO A 261 13.40 10.41 19.49
C PRO A 261 14.15 9.16 19.03
N PRO A 262 14.05 7.97 19.69
CA PRO A 262 14.73 6.78 19.23
C PRO A 262 14.18 6.22 17.91
N LEU A 263 12.89 6.37 17.63
CA LEU A 263 12.28 5.95 16.37
C LEU A 263 12.72 6.87 15.23
N ASP A 264 12.74 8.19 15.46
CA ASP A 264 13.22 9.17 14.49
C ASP A 264 14.71 8.97 14.17
N ALA A 265 15.53 8.78 15.19
CA ALA A 265 16.95 8.48 14.98
C ALA A 265 17.16 7.22 14.12
N ALA A 266 16.37 6.16 14.36
CA ALA A 266 16.46 4.93 13.59
C ALA A 266 15.99 5.10 12.14
N SER A 267 14.96 5.93 11.87
CA SER A 267 14.47 6.16 10.51
C SER A 267 15.45 7.00 9.66
N ARG A 268 16.27 7.82 10.30
CA ARG A 268 17.30 8.65 9.64
C ARG A 268 18.65 7.96 9.48
N GLN A 269 18.82 6.81 10.13
CA GLN A 269 20.09 6.07 10.04
C GLN A 269 20.24 5.51 8.64
N VAL A 270 21.11 6.12 7.85
CA VAL A 270 21.53 5.60 6.55
C VAL A 270 22.43 4.38 6.83
N ASP A 271 22.17 3.25 6.16
CA ASP A 271 23.08 2.13 6.18
C ASP A 271 24.41 2.57 5.51
N LEU A 272 25.45 2.77 6.33
CA LEU A 272 26.78 3.13 5.85
C LEU A 272 27.46 1.99 5.09
N PHE A 273 26.94 0.77 5.21
CA PHE A 273 27.42 -0.41 4.53
C PHE A 273 26.28 -1.07 3.77
N PRO A 274 26.32 -1.09 2.41
CA PRO A 274 25.40 -1.92 1.64
C PRO A 274 25.53 -3.35 2.13
N THR A 275 24.39 -4.02 2.38
CA THR A 275 24.42 -5.42 2.80
C THR A 275 25.16 -6.24 1.75
N ALA A 276 25.86 -7.30 2.15
CA ALA A 276 26.59 -8.20 1.24
C ALA A 276 25.71 -8.73 0.07
N HIS A 277 24.38 -8.75 0.25
CA HIS A 277 23.42 -9.08 -0.79
C HIS A 277 23.38 -8.06 -1.93
N ASP A 278 23.46 -6.76 -1.63
CA ASP A 278 23.46 -5.71 -2.67
C ASP A 278 24.78 -5.74 -3.43
N SER A 279 25.90 -6.04 -2.74
CA SER A 279 27.22 -6.18 -3.35
C SER A 279 27.34 -7.45 -4.20
N LEU A 280 26.73 -8.56 -3.78
CA LEU A 280 26.70 -9.81 -4.55
C LEU A 280 25.80 -9.68 -5.79
N ALA A 281 24.64 -9.05 -5.68
CA ALA A 281 23.76 -8.79 -6.83
C ALA A 281 24.43 -7.87 -7.86
N ALA A 282 25.12 -6.80 -7.41
CA ALA A 282 25.87 -5.90 -8.29
C ALA A 282 27.09 -6.58 -8.92
N ALA A 283 27.81 -7.44 -8.17
CA ALA A 283 28.94 -8.18 -8.68
C ALA A 283 28.51 -9.30 -9.65
N GLN A 284 27.38 -9.92 -9.43
CA GLN A 284 26.81 -10.94 -10.31
C GLN A 284 26.33 -10.34 -11.62
N LEU A 285 25.69 -9.15 -11.59
CA LEU A 285 25.32 -8.37 -12.77
C LEU A 285 26.52 -7.98 -13.62
N ALA A 286 27.62 -7.58 -12.98
CA ALA A 286 28.88 -7.23 -13.67
C ALA A 286 29.56 -8.45 -14.27
N ASN A 287 29.46 -9.65 -13.68
CA ASN A 287 30.06 -10.89 -14.15
C ASN A 287 29.27 -11.60 -15.26
N ASP A 288 27.93 -11.49 -15.22
CA ASP A 288 27.08 -12.22 -16.15
C ASP A 288 26.88 -11.49 -17.49
N GLY A 289 27.39 -10.25 -17.62
CA GLY A 289 27.26 -9.45 -18.84
C GLY A 289 25.83 -9.18 -19.28
N LEU A 290 24.86 -9.41 -18.38
CA LEU A 290 23.45 -9.21 -18.64
C LEU A 290 23.10 -7.73 -18.50
N SER A 291 22.36 -7.22 -19.48
CA SER A 291 21.82 -5.87 -19.39
C SER A 291 20.72 -5.82 -18.32
N LEU A 292 20.58 -4.68 -17.65
CA LEU A 292 19.48 -4.43 -16.70
C LEU A 292 18.10 -4.76 -17.30
N CYS A 293 17.95 -4.65 -18.62
CA CYS A 293 16.75 -4.98 -19.37
C CYS A 293 16.36 -6.47 -19.33
N GLU A 294 17.35 -7.38 -19.27
CA GLU A 294 17.09 -8.84 -19.21
C GLU A 294 16.64 -9.31 -17.84
N LEU A 295 17.06 -8.61 -16.78
CA LEU A 295 16.66 -8.92 -15.40
C LEU A 295 15.25 -8.44 -15.04
N VAL A 296 14.74 -7.44 -15.74
CA VAL A 296 13.35 -6.93 -15.56
C VAL A 296 12.33 -7.85 -16.25
N ARG A 297 12.78 -8.70 -17.19
CA ARG A 297 11.92 -9.61 -17.94
C ARG A 297 11.85 -11.04 -17.40
N THR A 298 12.67 -11.39 -16.40
CA THR A 298 12.61 -12.66 -15.66
C THR A 298 12.07 -12.43 -14.26
#